data_dfcd303b289136474a72940f98b0c4da
#
_entry.id   dfcd303b289136474a72940f98b0c4da
#
_cell.length_a   1.000
_cell.length_b   1.000
_cell.length_c   1.000
_cell.angle_alpha   90.00
_cell.angle_beta   90.00
_cell.angle_gamma   90.00
#
_symmetry.space_group_name_H-M   'P 1'
#
loop_
_entity.id
_entity.type
_entity.pdbx_description
1 polymer ?
#
loop_
_entity_poly.entity_id
_entity_poly.type
_entity_poly.pdbx_seq_one_letter_code
_entity_poly.pdbx_strand_id
1 'polypeptide(L)'
;TEAIAKEARRVNALHSKVVGEYVNQSDLRQRYEASQARHLLWVHCAFTDSFLVAYRELGREQDRSAPNYVREWARSAEPLGLKGAPSSDQELHDVLEDFLNNEIGEIEPTRRIVGFIINPPFSKAAMPFYRTLCNAAISTLDPRVLTALGLKSKSRIWLKVVTPMLRVLQLLLGKESPSQTIARQRIARITSSS
;
A
#
# COMPACT_ATOMS: atom_id res chain seq x y z
N THR A 1 -15.36 13.72 -10.59
CA THR A 1 -16.24 13.18 -11.66
C THR A 1 -17.27 12.22 -11.06
N GLU A 2 -18.40 12.03 -11.72
CA GLU A 2 -19.47 11.14 -11.27
C GLU A 2 -18.99 9.69 -11.03
N ALA A 3 -18.11 9.19 -11.89
CA ALA A 3 -17.51 7.86 -11.74
C ALA A 3 -16.73 7.70 -10.42
N ILE A 4 -15.95 8.71 -10.04
CA ILE A 4 -15.21 8.71 -8.75
C ILE A 4 -16.20 8.69 -7.59
N ALA A 5 -17.22 9.53 -7.64
CA ALA A 5 -18.24 9.57 -6.57
C ALA A 5 -19.02 8.26 -6.46
N LYS A 6 -19.31 7.58 -7.56
CA LYS A 6 -19.97 6.26 -7.58
C LYS A 6 -19.09 5.21 -6.92
N GLU A 7 -17.80 5.12 -7.29
CA GLU A 7 -16.88 4.16 -6.69
C GLU A 7 -16.61 4.47 -5.20
N ALA A 8 -16.46 5.73 -4.83
CA ALA A 8 -16.30 6.12 -3.43
C ALA A 8 -17.52 5.70 -2.59
N ARG A 9 -18.75 5.91 -3.09
CA ARG A 9 -19.96 5.42 -2.41
C ARG A 9 -19.96 3.90 -2.26
N ARG A 10 -19.52 3.16 -3.30
CA ARG A 10 -19.43 1.69 -3.24
C ARG A 10 -18.45 1.23 -2.17
N VAL A 11 -17.24 1.82 -2.15
CA VAL A 11 -16.19 1.49 -1.17
C VAL A 11 -16.67 1.84 0.25
N ASN A 12 -17.24 3.02 0.47
CA ASN A 12 -17.73 3.45 1.77
C ASN A 12 -18.88 2.54 2.27
N ALA A 13 -19.77 2.09 1.38
CA ALA A 13 -20.81 1.13 1.72
C ALA A 13 -20.26 -0.27 2.07
N LEU A 14 -19.10 -0.64 1.57
CA LEU A 14 -18.39 -1.86 1.99
C LEU A 14 -17.73 -1.66 3.35
N HIS A 15 -17.00 -0.56 3.55
CA HIS A 15 -16.33 -0.25 4.80
C HIS A 15 -17.30 -0.16 5.99
N SER A 16 -18.49 0.42 5.80
CA SER A 16 -19.52 0.51 6.86
C SER A 16 -20.03 -0.84 7.35
N LYS A 17 -19.84 -1.92 6.58
CA LYS A 17 -20.20 -3.29 6.95
C LYS A 17 -19.08 -4.05 7.64
N VAL A 18 -17.85 -3.55 7.55
CA VAL A 18 -16.67 -4.20 8.16
C VAL A 18 -16.52 -3.66 9.57
N VAL A 19 -17.15 -4.36 10.49
CA VAL A 19 -17.11 -4.07 11.93
C VAL A 19 -16.69 -5.33 12.68
N GLY A 20 -16.06 -5.16 13.83
CA GLY A 20 -15.61 -6.27 14.64
C GLY A 20 -15.06 -5.81 15.98
N GLU A 21 -14.47 -6.73 16.69
CA GLU A 21 -13.75 -6.45 17.94
C GLU A 21 -12.37 -7.13 17.89
N TYR A 22 -11.42 -6.51 18.54
CA TYR A 22 -10.09 -7.09 18.75
C TYR A 22 -9.62 -6.79 20.17
N VAL A 23 -8.68 -7.59 20.65
CA VAL A 23 -8.00 -7.34 21.93
C VAL A 23 -6.69 -6.65 21.61
N ASN A 24 -6.48 -5.48 22.19
CA ASN A 24 -5.26 -4.72 22.01
C ASN A 24 -4.12 -5.26 22.89
N GLN A 25 -2.93 -4.68 22.82
CA GLN A 25 -1.75 -5.08 23.58
C GLN A 25 -1.91 -4.96 25.11
N SER A 26 -2.90 -4.19 25.57
CA SER A 26 -3.23 -4.03 27.00
C SER A 26 -4.35 -4.97 27.47
N ASP A 27 -4.65 -6.02 26.72
CA ASP A 27 -5.75 -6.97 26.94
C ASP A 27 -7.14 -6.31 27.02
N LEU A 28 -7.29 -5.10 26.46
CA LEU A 28 -8.56 -4.41 26.39
C LEU A 28 -9.27 -4.72 25.07
N ARG A 29 -10.55 -5.07 25.16
CA ARG A 29 -11.42 -5.26 24.01
C ARG A 29 -11.73 -3.92 23.36
N GLN A 30 -11.42 -3.79 22.09
CA GLN A 30 -11.62 -2.60 21.29
C GLN A 30 -12.58 -2.91 20.13
N ARG A 31 -13.48 -1.96 19.84
CA ARG A 31 -14.33 -2.03 18.67
C ARG A 31 -13.56 -1.57 17.44
N TYR A 32 -13.69 -2.31 16.36
CA TYR A 32 -13.11 -2.00 15.05
C TYR A 32 -14.22 -1.64 14.07
N GLU A 33 -14.04 -0.55 13.36
CA GLU A 33 -14.88 -0.14 12.23
C GLU A 33 -13.95 0.36 11.10
N ALA A 34 -14.00 -0.28 9.93
CA ALA A 34 -13.14 0.11 8.81
C ALA A 34 -13.44 1.53 8.27
N SER A 35 -14.61 2.08 8.57
CA SER A 35 -15.02 3.44 8.20
C SER A 35 -14.51 4.54 9.13
N GLN A 36 -13.87 4.20 10.27
CA GLN A 36 -13.32 5.21 11.17
C GLN A 36 -12.19 5.98 10.49
N ALA A 37 -12.18 7.30 10.69
CA ALA A 37 -11.19 8.20 10.07
C ALA A 37 -9.74 7.78 10.37
N ARG A 38 -9.47 7.28 11.59
CA ARG A 38 -8.13 6.83 11.99
C ARG A 38 -7.69 5.60 11.19
N HIS A 39 -8.58 4.63 10.97
CA HIS A 39 -8.28 3.44 10.16
C HIS A 39 -8.12 3.78 8.67
N LEU A 40 -8.94 4.69 8.15
CA LEU A 40 -8.80 5.19 6.78
C LEU A 40 -7.47 5.91 6.59
N LEU A 41 -7.04 6.72 7.57
CA LEU A 41 -5.76 7.41 7.56
C LEU A 41 -4.60 6.42 7.55
N TRP A 42 -4.63 5.41 8.42
CA TRP A 42 -3.62 4.34 8.45
C TRP A 42 -3.47 3.67 7.09
N VAL A 43 -4.59 3.19 6.52
CA VAL A 43 -4.57 2.50 5.22
C VAL A 43 -4.04 3.41 4.11
N HIS A 44 -4.48 4.68 4.09
CA HIS A 44 -4.01 5.66 3.13
C HIS A 44 -2.50 5.88 3.24
N CYS A 45 -1.98 6.11 4.44
CA CYS A 45 -0.55 6.34 4.68
C CYS A 45 0.29 5.09 4.38
N ALA A 46 -0.15 3.90 4.81
CA ALA A 46 0.55 2.65 4.55
C ALA A 46 0.64 2.33 3.04
N PHE A 47 -0.41 2.59 2.26
CA PHE A 47 -0.35 2.45 0.81
C PHE A 47 0.54 3.51 0.16
N THR A 48 0.42 4.78 0.58
CA THR A 48 1.25 5.87 0.06
C THR A 48 2.73 5.56 0.24
N ASP A 49 3.14 5.17 1.45
CA ASP A 49 4.51 4.82 1.77
C ASP A 49 4.98 3.58 0.98
N SER A 50 4.18 2.51 0.98
CA SER A 50 4.53 1.27 0.29
C SER A 50 4.76 1.48 -1.22
N PHE A 51 3.91 2.27 -1.88
CA PHE A 51 4.08 2.59 -3.29
C PHE A 51 5.28 3.52 -3.52
N LEU A 52 5.48 4.51 -2.66
CA LEU A 52 6.61 5.43 -2.74
C LEU A 52 7.94 4.70 -2.56
N VAL A 53 8.03 3.81 -1.56
CA VAL A 53 9.21 2.95 -1.33
C VAL A 53 9.45 2.04 -2.54
N ALA A 54 8.41 1.36 -3.05
CA ALA A 54 8.54 0.52 -4.23
C ALA A 54 9.02 1.32 -5.46
N TYR A 55 8.50 2.52 -5.66
CA TYR A 55 8.91 3.41 -6.73
C TYR A 55 10.39 3.84 -6.59
N ARG A 56 10.82 4.23 -5.40
CA ARG A 56 12.21 4.63 -5.12
C ARG A 56 13.20 3.47 -5.26
N GLU A 57 12.82 2.27 -4.82
CA GLU A 57 13.70 1.09 -4.85
C GLU A 57 13.80 0.43 -6.23
N LEU A 58 12.71 0.40 -6.98
CA LEU A 58 12.60 -0.33 -8.25
C LEU A 58 12.59 0.59 -9.48
N GLY A 59 12.34 1.89 -9.29
CA GLY A 59 12.33 2.90 -10.34
C GLY A 59 13.70 3.14 -10.96
N ARG A 60 13.72 3.82 -12.11
CA ARG A 60 14.95 4.30 -12.73
C ARG A 60 15.52 5.45 -11.89
N GLU A 61 16.84 5.60 -11.89
CA GLU A 61 17.54 6.62 -11.09
C GLU A 61 17.03 8.04 -11.34
N GLN A 62 16.64 8.33 -12.58
CA GLN A 62 16.06 9.62 -13.00
C GLN A 62 14.64 9.85 -12.48
N ASP A 63 13.92 8.78 -12.16
CA ASP A 63 12.52 8.83 -11.72
C ASP A 63 12.38 8.71 -10.18
N ARG A 64 13.50 8.55 -9.44
CA ARG A 64 13.47 8.30 -7.99
C ARG A 64 13.01 9.49 -7.16
N SER A 65 13.02 10.70 -7.73
CA SER A 65 12.43 11.87 -7.10
C SER A 65 10.97 11.99 -7.52
N ALA A 66 10.06 11.65 -6.61
CA ALA A 66 8.63 11.90 -6.78
C ALA A 66 8.19 13.04 -5.84
N PRO A 67 8.65 14.29 -6.04
CA PRO A 67 8.47 15.37 -5.06
C PRO A 67 7.00 15.72 -4.83
N ASN A 68 6.12 15.32 -5.75
CA ASN A 68 4.68 15.60 -5.68
C ASN A 68 3.82 14.37 -5.39
N TYR A 69 4.43 13.18 -5.28
CA TYR A 69 3.67 11.94 -5.19
C TYR A 69 2.71 11.93 -4.00
N VAL A 70 3.19 12.24 -2.80
CA VAL A 70 2.38 12.25 -1.57
C VAL A 70 1.22 13.24 -1.71
N ARG A 71 1.51 14.45 -2.20
CA ARG A 71 0.49 15.49 -2.41
C ARG A 71 -0.56 15.10 -3.45
N GLU A 72 -0.14 14.47 -4.54
CA GLU A 72 -1.08 14.01 -5.58
C GLU A 72 -1.92 12.84 -5.08
N TRP A 73 -1.31 11.93 -4.33
CA TRP A 73 -2.01 10.78 -3.76
C TRP A 73 -3.01 11.19 -2.68
N ALA A 74 -2.73 12.25 -1.91
CA ALA A 74 -3.65 12.79 -0.90
C ALA A 74 -5.05 13.09 -1.45
N ARG A 75 -5.14 13.51 -2.73
CA ARG A 75 -6.41 13.78 -3.41
C ARG A 75 -7.31 12.54 -3.54
N SER A 76 -6.74 11.34 -3.49
CA SER A 76 -7.51 10.08 -3.55
C SER A 76 -8.26 9.78 -2.27
N ALA A 77 -7.89 10.41 -1.16
CA ALA A 77 -8.48 10.20 0.16
C ALA A 77 -9.82 10.93 0.35
N GLU A 78 -9.96 12.13 -0.23
CA GLU A 78 -11.15 12.98 -0.06
C GLU A 78 -12.46 12.31 -0.48
N PRO A 79 -12.55 11.63 -1.66
CA PRO A 79 -13.77 10.93 -2.05
C PRO A 79 -14.17 9.80 -1.09
N LEU A 80 -13.21 9.25 -0.34
CA LEU A 80 -13.43 8.20 0.67
C LEU A 80 -13.80 8.77 2.04
N GLY A 81 -13.89 10.10 2.17
CA GLY A 81 -14.27 10.79 3.41
C GLY A 81 -13.10 11.10 4.35
N LEU A 82 -11.87 10.81 3.95
CA LEU A 82 -10.69 11.15 4.74
C LEU A 82 -10.28 12.60 4.46
N LYS A 83 -10.32 13.44 5.49
CA LYS A 83 -9.83 14.82 5.46
C LYS A 83 -8.45 14.88 6.11
N GLY A 84 -7.58 15.75 5.58
CA GLY A 84 -6.25 15.97 6.16
C GLY A 84 -5.27 14.81 5.92
N ALA A 85 -5.38 14.13 4.78
CA ALA A 85 -4.34 13.19 4.35
C ALA A 85 -3.00 13.93 4.16
N PRO A 86 -1.85 13.31 4.51
CA PRO A 86 -0.54 13.93 4.35
C PRO A 86 -0.29 14.40 2.92
N SER A 87 0.30 15.59 2.78
CA SER A 87 0.58 16.25 1.50
C SER A 87 2.08 16.41 1.21
N SER A 88 2.92 15.99 2.15
CA SER A 88 4.38 15.99 2.03
C SER A 88 5.00 14.72 2.61
N ASP A 89 6.23 14.41 2.20
CA ASP A 89 7.00 13.28 2.73
C ASP A 89 7.16 13.38 4.26
N GLN A 90 7.36 14.61 4.78
CA GLN A 90 7.51 14.82 6.22
C GLN A 90 6.20 14.54 6.97
N GLU A 91 5.08 15.08 6.49
CA GLU A 91 3.76 14.81 7.11
C GLU A 91 3.42 13.31 7.07
N LEU A 92 3.73 12.62 5.96
CA LEU A 92 3.54 11.18 5.84
C LEU A 92 4.39 10.43 6.88
N HIS A 93 5.66 10.81 7.00
CA HIS A 93 6.57 10.23 7.99
C HIS A 93 6.06 10.43 9.42
N ASP A 94 5.66 11.65 9.78
CA ASP A 94 5.19 11.99 11.13
C ASP A 94 3.93 11.19 11.50
N VAL A 95 2.99 11.04 10.57
CA VAL A 95 1.78 10.22 10.78
C VAL A 95 2.13 8.75 10.94
N LEU A 96 3.04 8.20 10.11
CA LEU A 96 3.47 6.81 10.23
C LEU A 96 4.21 6.54 11.54
N GLU A 97 5.07 7.47 11.99
CA GLU A 97 5.75 7.38 13.27
C GLU A 97 4.76 7.37 14.45
N ASP A 98 3.72 8.20 14.38
CA ASP A 98 2.67 8.19 15.41
C ASP A 98 1.97 6.82 15.49
N PHE A 99 1.58 6.24 14.35
CA PHE A 99 0.99 4.89 14.32
C PHE A 99 1.95 3.81 14.85
N LEU A 100 3.21 3.84 14.40
CA LEU A 100 4.20 2.85 14.79
C LEU A 100 4.52 2.89 16.28
N ASN A 101 4.48 4.08 16.90
CA ASN A 101 4.80 4.24 18.30
C ASN A 101 3.59 3.97 19.21
N ASN A 102 2.36 4.20 18.75
CA ASN A 102 1.19 4.22 19.61
C ASN A 102 0.14 3.14 19.32
N GLU A 103 0.08 2.60 18.08
CA GLU A 103 -1.06 1.76 17.70
C GLU A 103 -0.66 0.42 17.06
N ILE A 104 0.52 0.35 16.42
CA ILE A 104 0.96 -0.87 15.75
C ILE A 104 1.61 -1.81 16.75
N GLY A 105 1.10 -3.03 16.80
CA GLY A 105 1.64 -4.06 17.67
C GLY A 105 1.31 -5.47 17.22
N GLU A 106 1.94 -6.42 17.88
CA GLU A 106 1.73 -7.82 17.60
C GLU A 106 0.41 -8.28 18.24
N ILE A 107 -0.50 -8.80 17.42
CA ILE A 107 -1.72 -9.47 17.87
C ILE A 107 -1.84 -10.83 17.17
N GLU A 108 -2.42 -11.82 17.85
CA GLU A 108 -2.52 -13.19 17.35
C GLU A 108 -3.18 -13.30 15.96
N PRO A 109 -4.30 -12.62 15.65
CA PRO A 109 -4.89 -12.67 14.31
C PRO A 109 -3.95 -12.23 13.18
N THR A 110 -3.03 -11.30 13.44
CA THR A 110 -2.05 -10.81 12.46
C THR A 110 -1.16 -11.92 11.96
N ARG A 111 -0.63 -12.79 12.83
CA ARG A 111 0.24 -13.92 12.45
C ARG A 111 -0.42 -14.86 11.45
N ARG A 112 -1.71 -15.16 11.66
CA ARG A 112 -2.48 -16.02 10.76
C ARG A 112 -2.66 -15.41 9.38
N ILE A 113 -3.01 -14.13 9.34
CA ILE A 113 -3.17 -13.38 8.07
C ILE A 113 -1.83 -13.28 7.34
N VAL A 114 -0.75 -12.91 8.04
CA VAL A 114 0.60 -12.85 7.47
C VAL A 114 1.02 -14.22 6.91
N GLY A 115 0.78 -15.30 7.67
CA GLY A 115 1.06 -16.66 7.22
C GLY A 115 0.38 -17.00 5.90
N PHE A 116 -0.88 -16.60 5.72
CA PHE A 116 -1.62 -16.76 4.46
C PHE A 116 -1.05 -15.87 3.34
N ILE A 117 -0.69 -14.62 3.64
CA ILE A 117 -0.13 -13.70 2.63
C ILE A 117 1.22 -14.22 2.10
N ILE A 118 2.12 -14.68 2.95
CA ILE A 118 3.45 -15.14 2.51
C ILE A 118 3.45 -16.56 1.92
N ASN A 119 2.40 -17.35 2.17
CA ASN A 119 2.23 -18.72 1.64
C ASN A 119 0.83 -18.89 1.03
N PRO A 120 0.46 -18.10 0.01
CA PRO A 120 -0.83 -18.27 -0.66
C PRO A 120 -0.89 -19.59 -1.43
N PRO A 121 -2.09 -20.10 -1.75
CA PRO A 121 -2.28 -21.35 -2.47
C PRO A 121 -1.96 -21.22 -3.97
N PHE A 122 -0.79 -20.72 -4.30
CA PHE A 122 -0.32 -20.62 -5.69
C PHE A 122 0.25 -21.94 -6.18
N SER A 123 0.33 -22.09 -7.50
CA SER A 123 0.99 -23.25 -8.11
C SER A 123 2.46 -23.31 -7.71
N LYS A 124 3.02 -24.54 -7.67
CA LYS A 124 4.45 -24.75 -7.37
C LYS A 124 5.38 -23.96 -8.31
N ALA A 125 4.96 -23.70 -9.55
CA ALA A 125 5.72 -22.93 -10.53
C ALA A 125 5.69 -21.40 -10.25
N ALA A 126 4.58 -20.86 -9.72
CA ALA A 126 4.45 -19.44 -9.42
C ALA A 126 5.08 -19.06 -8.06
N MET A 127 5.20 -20.00 -7.15
CA MET A 127 5.65 -19.75 -5.79
C MET A 127 7.07 -19.16 -5.70
N PRO A 128 8.09 -19.59 -6.45
CA PRO A 128 9.42 -18.99 -6.39
C PRO A 128 9.41 -17.52 -6.79
N PHE A 129 8.65 -17.14 -7.84
CA PHE A 129 8.47 -15.76 -8.25
C PHE A 129 7.81 -14.94 -7.13
N TYR A 130 6.73 -15.43 -6.57
CA TYR A 130 6.03 -14.76 -5.48
C TYR A 130 6.91 -14.58 -4.23
N ARG A 131 7.67 -15.60 -3.84
CA ARG A 131 8.62 -15.53 -2.72
C ARG A 131 9.71 -14.48 -2.94
N THR A 132 10.17 -14.31 -4.17
CA THR A 132 11.14 -13.26 -4.51
C THR A 132 10.54 -11.87 -4.28
N LEU A 133 9.29 -11.65 -4.72
CA LEU A 133 8.55 -10.41 -4.44
C LEU A 133 8.38 -10.17 -2.94
N CYS A 134 7.92 -11.18 -2.19
CA CYS A 134 7.75 -11.08 -0.74
C CYS A 134 9.07 -10.76 -0.02
N ASN A 135 10.16 -11.44 -0.36
CA ASN A 135 11.46 -11.19 0.27
C ASN A 135 11.97 -9.78 -0.04
N ALA A 136 11.77 -9.28 -1.26
CA ALA A 136 12.11 -7.91 -1.63
C ALA A 136 11.27 -6.90 -0.82
N ALA A 137 9.95 -7.09 -0.74
CA ALA A 137 9.06 -6.24 0.05
C ALA A 137 9.42 -6.26 1.54
N ILE A 138 9.63 -7.45 2.14
CA ILE A 138 10.03 -7.58 3.55
C ILE A 138 11.36 -6.87 3.82
N SER A 139 12.28 -6.83 2.86
CA SER A 139 13.59 -6.17 3.03
C SER A 139 13.50 -4.64 3.12
N THR A 140 12.35 -4.05 2.81
CA THR A 140 12.13 -2.58 2.88
C THR A 140 11.31 -2.15 4.09
N LEU A 141 10.78 -3.09 4.89
CA LEU A 141 9.93 -2.78 6.04
C LEU A 141 10.74 -2.26 7.23
N ASP A 142 10.15 -1.33 7.96
CA ASP A 142 10.64 -0.87 9.25
C ASP A 142 10.76 -2.04 10.25
N PRO A 143 11.82 -2.12 11.07
CA PRO A 143 12.00 -3.17 12.07
C PRO A 143 10.81 -3.34 13.04
N ARG A 144 10.13 -2.25 13.41
CA ARG A 144 8.93 -2.28 14.27
C ARG A 144 7.77 -2.98 13.56
N VAL A 145 7.58 -2.70 12.26
CA VAL A 145 6.59 -3.40 11.43
C VAL A 145 6.92 -4.88 11.31
N LEU A 146 8.18 -5.23 11.09
CA LEU A 146 8.62 -6.64 11.05
C LEU A 146 8.27 -7.36 12.35
N THR A 147 8.54 -6.73 13.50
CA THR A 147 8.21 -7.29 14.82
C THR A 147 6.71 -7.47 14.97
N ALA A 148 5.90 -6.44 14.67
CA ALA A 148 4.44 -6.50 14.76
C ALA A 148 3.82 -7.58 13.86
N LEU A 149 4.43 -7.84 12.69
CA LEU A 149 4.00 -8.87 11.75
C LEU A 149 4.58 -10.27 12.05
N GLY A 150 5.47 -10.39 13.04
CA GLY A 150 6.17 -11.63 13.35
C GLY A 150 7.11 -12.10 12.23
N LEU A 151 7.63 -11.16 11.43
CA LEU A 151 8.49 -11.44 10.28
C LEU A 151 9.97 -11.24 10.63
N LYS A 152 10.83 -12.07 10.01
CA LYS A 152 12.28 -11.90 10.09
C LYS A 152 12.75 -11.00 8.95
N SER A 153 13.66 -10.08 9.27
CA SER A 153 14.31 -9.22 8.28
C SER A 153 14.90 -10.02 7.12
N LYS A 154 14.87 -9.43 5.94
CA LYS A 154 15.46 -9.98 4.71
C LYS A 154 16.56 -9.09 4.18
N SER A 155 17.53 -9.69 3.51
CA SER A 155 18.60 -8.93 2.87
C SER A 155 18.08 -8.11 1.70
N ARG A 156 18.57 -6.88 1.56
CA ARG A 156 18.26 -6.01 0.40
C ARG A 156 18.78 -6.55 -0.94
N ILE A 157 19.55 -7.65 -0.93
CA ILE A 157 19.92 -8.37 -2.16
C ILE A 157 18.70 -8.77 -2.99
N TRP A 158 17.55 -9.03 -2.33
CA TRP A 158 16.31 -9.37 -3.01
C TRP A 158 15.79 -8.29 -3.92
N LEU A 159 16.07 -7.00 -3.64
CA LEU A 159 15.75 -5.90 -4.55
C LEU A 159 16.57 -5.99 -5.85
N LYS A 160 17.83 -6.43 -5.77
CA LYS A 160 18.66 -6.66 -6.95
C LYS A 160 18.20 -7.85 -7.78
N VAL A 161 17.58 -8.85 -7.14
CA VAL A 161 17.00 -10.04 -7.82
C VAL A 161 15.65 -9.71 -8.44
N VAL A 162 14.77 -9.02 -7.73
CA VAL A 162 13.42 -8.71 -8.20
C VAL A 162 13.42 -7.70 -9.36
N THR A 163 14.33 -6.73 -9.36
CA THR A 163 14.37 -5.69 -10.38
C THR A 163 14.49 -6.24 -11.82
N PRO A 164 15.48 -7.08 -12.16
CA PRO A 164 15.56 -7.66 -13.51
C PRO A 164 14.38 -8.59 -13.82
N MET A 165 13.87 -9.31 -12.82
CA MET A 165 12.69 -10.18 -12.97
C MET A 165 11.45 -9.37 -13.38
N LEU A 166 11.20 -8.22 -12.75
CA LEU A 166 10.10 -7.33 -13.11
C LEU A 166 10.30 -6.68 -14.50
N ARG A 167 11.54 -6.38 -14.87
CA ARG A 167 11.85 -5.86 -16.22
C ARG A 167 11.53 -6.89 -17.30
N VAL A 168 11.90 -8.15 -17.09
CA VAL A 168 11.55 -9.24 -18.02
C VAL A 168 10.03 -9.38 -18.11
N LEU A 169 9.33 -9.39 -16.97
CA LEU A 169 7.87 -9.45 -16.96
C LEU A 169 7.24 -8.27 -17.72
N GLN A 170 7.76 -7.06 -17.54
CA GLN A 170 7.29 -5.87 -18.27
C GLN A 170 7.51 -5.98 -19.78
N LEU A 171 8.63 -6.57 -20.21
CA LEU A 171 8.88 -6.83 -21.63
C LEU A 171 7.89 -7.83 -22.22
N LEU A 172 7.52 -8.86 -21.44
CA LEU A 172 6.57 -9.89 -21.88
C LEU A 172 5.11 -9.38 -21.89
N LEU A 173 4.72 -8.56 -20.93
CA LEU A 173 3.35 -8.05 -20.79
C LEU A 173 3.11 -6.74 -21.57
N GLY A 174 4.18 -6.11 -22.08
CA GLY A 174 4.12 -4.80 -22.72
C GLY A 174 4.45 -3.65 -21.77
N LYS A 175 4.75 -2.49 -22.37
CA LYS A 175 5.23 -1.31 -21.63
C LYS A 175 4.15 -0.57 -20.85
N GLU A 176 2.89 -0.74 -21.23
CA GLU A 176 1.75 -0.02 -20.64
C GLU A 176 0.68 -0.99 -20.18
N SER A 177 0.19 -0.77 -18.96
CA SER A 177 -0.99 -1.49 -18.48
C SER A 177 -2.28 -0.94 -19.12
N PRO A 178 -3.36 -1.74 -19.24
CA PRO A 178 -4.64 -1.23 -19.75
C PRO A 178 -5.15 0.00 -19.00
N SER A 179 -4.89 0.08 -17.67
CA SER A 179 -5.27 1.24 -16.86
C SER A 179 -4.47 2.50 -17.20
N GLN A 180 -3.18 2.38 -17.53
CA GLN A 180 -2.36 3.51 -17.98
C GLN A 180 -2.84 4.03 -19.36
N THR A 181 -3.16 3.13 -20.28
CA THR A 181 -3.69 3.49 -21.60
C THR A 181 -5.00 4.27 -21.46
N ILE A 182 -5.94 3.78 -20.62
CA ILE A 182 -7.21 4.46 -20.34
C ILE A 182 -6.98 5.83 -19.69
N ALA A 183 -6.06 5.93 -18.73
CA ALA A 183 -5.73 7.19 -18.08
C ALA A 183 -5.16 8.22 -19.05
N ARG A 184 -4.23 7.83 -19.92
CA ARG A 184 -3.67 8.70 -20.98
C ARG A 184 -4.72 9.18 -21.97
N GLN A 185 -5.61 8.28 -22.43
CA GLN A 185 -6.72 8.65 -23.32
C GLN A 185 -7.65 9.67 -22.67
N ARG A 186 -7.92 9.53 -21.35
CA ARG A 186 -8.76 10.47 -20.60
C ARG A 186 -8.09 11.84 -20.48
N ILE A 187 -6.79 11.89 -20.19
CA ILE A 187 -6.01 13.13 -20.14
C ILE A 187 -6.04 13.81 -21.50
N ALA A 188 -5.74 13.09 -22.58
CA ALA A 188 -5.74 13.63 -23.94
C ALA A 188 -7.10 14.27 -24.31
N ARG A 189 -8.23 13.64 -23.96
CA ARG A 189 -9.57 14.20 -24.20
C ARG A 189 -9.81 15.50 -23.45
N ILE A 190 -9.36 15.60 -22.20
CA ILE A 190 -9.52 16.82 -21.38
C ILE A 190 -8.70 17.96 -21.98
N THR A 191 -7.45 17.68 -22.38
CA THR A 191 -6.53 18.67 -22.95
C THR A 191 -6.98 19.16 -24.33
N SER A 192 -7.68 18.31 -25.12
CA SER A 192 -8.20 18.69 -26.45
C SER A 192 -9.53 19.48 -26.37
N SER A 193 -10.16 19.56 -25.19
CA SER A 193 -11.43 20.24 -24.96
C SER A 193 -11.27 21.58 -24.24
N SER A 194 -10.01 21.97 -23.96
CA SER A 194 -9.61 23.26 -23.37
C SER A 194 -8.94 24.14 -24.39
#